data_73b4faa536d3fcf93e27a96fa5dce450
#
_entry.id   73b4faa536d3fcf93e27a96fa5dce450
#
_cell.length_a   1.000
_cell.length_b   1.000
_cell.length_c   1.000
_cell.angle_alpha   90.00
_cell.angle_beta   90.00
_cell.angle_gamma   90.00
#
_symmetry.space_group_name_H-M   'P 1'
#
loop_
_entity.id
_entity.type
_entity.pdbx_description
1 polymer ?
#
loop_
_entity_poly.entity_id
_entity_poly.type
_entity_poly.pdbx_seq_one_letter_code
_entity_poly.pdbx_strand_id
1 'polypeptide(L)'
;FLMMSMGPISSAQIGILPSVEITCDDPGPVEVWPGATRTTIVYCTLENPSIHSESVEIGTESEESDFQFAAPQAVTIGAGQEMDIQVMIRVPELFAAGTYSANITAKVTEANGIDVAAITSTEEDSVSFEVMKYGSCEVMMGQGGGVIEAGDPVVFAASFVCGANAEFSIGYSLVMIEEGAMSSIWPSGFE
;
A
#
# COMPACT_ATOMS: atom_id res chain seq x y z
N PHE A 1 -17.48 -46.44 4.40
CA PHE A 1 -16.14 -46.21 5.00
C PHE A 1 -15.98 -44.70 5.19
N LEU A 2 -16.18 -44.23 6.42
CA LEU A 2 -15.97 -42.83 6.79
C LEU A 2 -14.53 -42.68 7.24
N MET A 3 -13.67 -42.02 6.44
CA MET A 3 -12.33 -41.61 6.90
C MET A 3 -12.46 -40.32 7.68
N MET A 4 -12.36 -40.40 8.98
CA MET A 4 -12.12 -39.23 9.84
C MET A 4 -10.69 -38.77 9.66
N SER A 5 -10.49 -37.60 9.02
CA SER A 5 -9.24 -36.87 8.99
C SER A 5 -8.98 -36.31 10.39
N MET A 6 -8.05 -36.90 11.12
CA MET A 6 -7.48 -36.31 12.33
C MET A 6 -6.50 -35.20 11.88
N GLY A 7 -6.91 -33.93 12.05
CA GLY A 7 -6.00 -32.81 11.93
C GLY A 7 -4.89 -32.89 12.99
N PRO A 8 -3.70 -32.31 12.76
CA PRO A 8 -2.64 -32.26 13.76
C PRO A 8 -3.12 -31.44 14.96
N ILE A 9 -3.12 -32.06 16.12
CA ILE A 9 -3.28 -31.34 17.38
C ILE A 9 -1.95 -30.65 17.64
N SER A 10 -1.87 -29.35 17.35
CA SER A 10 -0.74 -28.51 17.79
C SER A 10 -0.81 -28.46 19.32
N SER A 11 0.11 -29.17 19.99
CA SER A 11 0.29 -29.03 21.42
C SER A 11 1.07 -27.74 21.65
N ALA A 12 0.39 -26.67 22.05
CA ALA A 12 1.04 -25.47 22.56
C ALA A 12 1.94 -25.89 23.74
N GLN A 13 3.24 -25.80 23.58
CA GLN A 13 4.20 -25.96 24.69
C GLN A 13 4.16 -24.65 25.48
N ILE A 14 3.51 -24.66 26.64
CA ILE A 14 3.49 -23.52 27.55
C ILE A 14 4.92 -23.28 28.03
N GLY A 15 5.50 -22.17 27.60
CA GLY A 15 6.87 -21.77 27.96
C GLY A 15 6.94 -21.21 29.39
N ILE A 16 8.03 -21.53 30.09
CA ILE A 16 8.32 -20.93 31.41
C ILE A 16 8.98 -19.56 31.26
N LEU A 17 9.68 -19.35 30.13
CA LEU A 17 10.35 -18.08 29.82
C LEU A 17 9.38 -17.14 29.10
N PRO A 18 9.44 -15.82 29.40
CA PRO A 18 8.67 -14.81 28.67
C PRO A 18 9.04 -14.83 27.19
N SER A 19 8.01 -14.90 26.31
CA SER A 19 8.17 -14.93 24.86
C SER A 19 6.88 -14.53 24.18
N VAL A 20 6.97 -13.95 23.00
CA VAL A 20 5.85 -13.61 22.14
C VAL A 20 6.09 -14.18 20.74
N GLU A 21 5.05 -14.63 20.08
CA GLU A 21 5.07 -14.95 18.67
C GLU A 21 4.23 -13.92 17.93
N ILE A 22 4.64 -13.53 16.72
CA ILE A 22 3.91 -12.59 15.87
C ILE A 22 3.69 -13.21 14.50
N THR A 23 2.48 -13.06 13.99
CA THR A 23 2.12 -13.47 12.63
C THR A 23 1.26 -12.38 12.02
N CYS A 24 1.61 -11.90 10.83
CA CYS A 24 0.93 -10.82 10.13
C CYS A 24 0.46 -11.28 8.75
N ASP A 25 -0.68 -10.75 8.32
CA ASP A 25 -1.19 -10.97 6.97
C ASP A 25 -0.66 -9.88 6.02
N ASP A 26 -0.32 -10.26 4.79
CA ASP A 26 0.00 -9.30 3.74
C ASP A 26 -1.22 -8.37 3.50
N PRO A 27 -1.03 -7.04 3.57
CA PRO A 27 -2.13 -6.13 3.39
C PRO A 27 -2.51 -5.97 1.91
N GLY A 28 -3.67 -5.37 1.67
CA GLY A 28 -4.12 -5.03 0.33
C GLY A 28 -3.25 -3.94 -0.34
N PRO A 29 -3.39 -3.77 -1.67
CA PRO A 29 -2.64 -2.78 -2.43
C PRO A 29 -2.98 -1.35 -2.01
N VAL A 30 -2.01 -0.43 -2.21
CA VAL A 30 -2.13 0.98 -1.86
C VAL A 30 -2.26 1.83 -3.11
N GLU A 31 -3.29 2.66 -3.12
CA GLU A 31 -3.53 3.67 -4.14
C GLU A 31 -2.88 5.00 -3.72
N VAL A 32 -2.13 5.64 -4.62
CA VAL A 32 -1.31 6.83 -4.30
C VAL A 32 -1.62 8.05 -5.17
N TRP A 33 -2.74 8.04 -5.90
CA TRP A 33 -3.15 9.21 -6.68
C TRP A 33 -3.58 10.39 -5.80
N PRO A 34 -3.60 11.62 -6.31
CA PRO A 34 -4.10 12.78 -5.60
C PRO A 34 -5.53 12.59 -5.10
N GLY A 35 -5.73 12.63 -3.78
CA GLY A 35 -7.03 12.39 -3.14
C GLY A 35 -7.29 10.96 -2.67
N ALA A 36 -6.42 9.98 -2.98
CA ALA A 36 -6.49 8.65 -2.39
C ALA A 36 -6.18 8.67 -0.88
N THR A 37 -6.63 7.66 -0.15
CA THR A 37 -6.32 7.50 1.29
C THR A 37 -4.84 7.25 1.53
N ARG A 38 -4.18 6.58 0.60
CA ARG A 38 -2.75 6.25 0.62
C ARG A 38 -2.34 5.42 1.82
N THR A 39 -3.26 4.63 2.34
CA THR A 39 -3.04 3.80 3.52
C THR A 39 -3.46 2.36 3.26
N THR A 40 -2.75 1.44 3.87
CA THR A 40 -3.17 0.05 4.03
C THR A 40 -3.05 -0.36 5.49
N ILE A 41 -3.75 -1.43 5.86
CA ILE A 41 -3.77 -1.94 7.24
C ILE A 41 -3.26 -3.38 7.22
N VAL A 42 -2.23 -3.61 8.01
CA VAL A 42 -1.71 -4.94 8.32
C VAL A 42 -2.42 -5.44 9.57
N TYR A 43 -2.93 -6.64 9.51
CA TYR A 43 -3.49 -7.34 10.66
C TYR A 43 -2.46 -8.33 11.17
N CYS A 44 -2.10 -8.23 12.45
CA CYS A 44 -1.16 -9.14 13.07
C CYS A 44 -1.80 -9.76 14.30
N THR A 45 -1.54 -11.05 14.51
CA THR A 45 -1.88 -11.80 15.72
C THR A 45 -0.61 -11.98 16.55
N LEU A 46 -0.68 -11.60 17.79
CA LEU A 46 0.35 -11.83 18.80
C LEU A 46 -0.09 -12.97 19.69
N GLU A 47 0.77 -13.98 19.88
CA GLU A 47 0.54 -15.10 20.79
C GLU A 47 1.54 -15.05 21.93
N ASN A 48 1.04 -15.16 23.15
CA ASN A 48 1.87 -15.30 24.35
C ASN A 48 1.86 -16.78 24.81
N PRO A 49 2.86 -17.59 24.42
CA PRO A 49 2.92 -19.00 24.81
C PRO A 49 3.38 -19.21 26.24
N SER A 50 3.69 -18.15 27.01
CA SER A 50 4.22 -18.24 28.35
C SER A 50 3.10 -18.32 29.42
N ILE A 51 3.52 -18.62 30.65
CA ILE A 51 2.62 -18.64 31.83
C ILE A 51 2.48 -17.26 32.49
N HIS A 52 3.10 -16.22 31.92
CA HIS A 52 3.15 -14.88 32.48
C HIS A 52 2.20 -13.94 31.73
N SER A 53 1.67 -12.94 32.43
CA SER A 53 1.09 -11.78 31.72
C SER A 53 2.23 -10.88 31.25
N GLU A 54 2.26 -10.56 29.97
CA GLU A 54 3.37 -9.88 29.32
C GLU A 54 2.98 -8.52 28.76
N SER A 55 3.87 -7.54 28.91
CA SER A 55 3.82 -6.28 28.16
C SER A 55 4.75 -6.41 26.95
N VAL A 56 4.18 -6.22 25.76
CA VAL A 56 4.86 -6.39 24.48
C VAL A 56 4.97 -5.05 23.79
N GLU A 57 6.17 -4.62 23.48
CA GLU A 57 6.45 -3.43 22.67
C GLU A 57 6.40 -3.80 21.19
N ILE A 58 5.74 -2.96 20.37
CA ILE A 58 5.57 -3.14 18.93
C ILE A 58 6.45 -2.14 18.19
N GLY A 59 7.33 -2.64 17.34
CA GLY A 59 8.14 -1.83 16.43
C GLY A 59 7.74 -2.02 14.98
N THR A 60 8.13 -1.07 14.14
CA THR A 60 7.87 -1.11 12.69
C THR A 60 9.08 -0.56 11.96
N GLU A 61 9.52 -1.26 10.92
CA GLU A 61 10.67 -0.87 10.09
C GLU A 61 10.38 -1.11 8.61
N SER A 62 10.96 -0.30 7.74
CA SER A 62 10.95 -0.48 6.29
C SER A 62 12.24 0.06 5.69
N GLU A 63 12.64 -0.44 4.54
CA GLU A 63 13.74 0.12 3.74
C GLU A 63 13.41 1.53 3.22
N GLU A 64 12.13 1.83 3.04
CA GLU A 64 11.63 3.11 2.57
C GLU A 64 11.37 4.06 3.74
N SER A 65 12.26 5.02 3.94
CA SER A 65 12.19 6.00 5.04
C SER A 65 10.96 6.94 4.97
N ASP A 66 10.33 7.04 3.81
CA ASP A 66 9.19 7.92 3.57
C ASP A 66 7.86 7.32 4.02
N PHE A 67 7.82 6.03 4.34
CA PHE A 67 6.63 5.38 4.86
C PHE A 67 6.39 5.80 6.31
N GLN A 68 5.13 6.07 6.62
CA GLN A 68 4.69 6.42 7.97
C GLN A 68 3.90 5.26 8.55
N PHE A 69 4.26 4.88 9.76
CA PHE A 69 3.61 3.79 10.48
C PHE A 69 2.79 4.34 11.65
N ALA A 70 1.63 3.72 11.89
CA ALA A 70 0.87 3.92 13.10
C ALA A 70 0.48 2.55 13.67
N ALA A 71 1.07 2.22 14.83
CA ALA A 71 0.86 0.99 15.57
C ALA A 71 0.66 1.30 17.05
N PRO A 72 0.05 0.39 17.85
CA PRO A 72 0.12 0.46 19.29
C PRO A 72 1.59 0.43 19.73
N GLN A 73 2.00 1.31 20.65
CA GLN A 73 3.39 1.28 21.15
C GLN A 73 3.66 0.06 22.02
N ALA A 74 2.69 -0.33 22.83
CA ALA A 74 2.76 -1.52 23.65
C ALA A 74 1.36 -2.08 23.90
N VAL A 75 1.28 -3.40 24.10
CA VAL A 75 0.06 -4.12 24.44
C VAL A 75 0.35 -5.09 25.57
N THR A 76 -0.70 -5.46 26.36
CA THR A 76 -0.57 -6.45 27.41
C THR A 76 -1.34 -7.72 27.01
N ILE A 77 -0.65 -8.86 27.02
CA ILE A 77 -1.21 -10.16 26.65
C ILE A 77 -1.17 -11.08 27.88
N GLY A 78 -2.31 -11.68 28.20
CA GLY A 78 -2.40 -12.66 29.30
C GLY A 78 -1.67 -13.95 28.97
N ALA A 79 -1.36 -14.74 29.99
CA ALA A 79 -0.72 -16.05 29.86
C ALA A 79 -1.49 -16.98 28.91
N GLY A 80 -0.86 -17.52 27.87
CA GLY A 80 -1.46 -18.42 26.90
C GLY A 80 -2.59 -17.80 26.09
N GLN A 81 -2.60 -16.46 25.94
CA GLN A 81 -3.61 -15.73 25.17
C GLN A 81 -3.04 -15.20 23.86
N GLU A 82 -3.95 -14.98 22.93
CA GLU A 82 -3.71 -14.31 21.67
C GLU A 82 -4.34 -12.91 21.68
N MET A 83 -3.79 -11.99 20.89
CA MET A 83 -4.30 -10.63 20.70
C MET A 83 -4.07 -10.16 19.28
N ASP A 84 -5.12 -9.67 18.64
CA ASP A 84 -5.03 -9.04 17.33
C ASP A 84 -4.67 -7.57 17.48
N ILE A 85 -3.73 -7.11 16.64
CA ILE A 85 -3.34 -5.71 16.51
C ILE A 85 -3.44 -5.27 15.05
N GLN A 86 -3.51 -3.96 14.85
CA GLN A 86 -3.52 -3.35 13.54
C GLN A 86 -2.35 -2.39 13.42
N VAL A 87 -1.62 -2.50 12.31
CA VAL A 87 -0.56 -1.58 11.93
C VAL A 87 -0.97 -0.88 10.64
N MET A 88 -1.12 0.44 10.68
CA MET A 88 -1.41 1.25 9.50
C MET A 88 -0.10 1.66 8.85
N ILE A 89 0.00 1.47 7.54
CA ILE A 89 1.09 1.96 6.70
C ILE A 89 0.53 3.06 5.81
N ARG A 90 1.16 4.23 5.83
CA ARG A 90 0.84 5.35 4.95
C ARG A 90 1.98 5.62 3.99
N VAL A 91 1.65 5.65 2.70
CA VAL A 91 2.57 5.88 1.59
C VAL A 91 2.44 7.33 1.10
N PRO A 92 3.53 8.01 0.71
CA PRO A 92 3.47 9.36 0.12
C PRO A 92 2.64 9.39 -1.18
N GLU A 93 2.18 10.58 -1.53
CA GLU A 93 1.47 10.81 -2.79
C GLU A 93 2.40 10.59 -3.99
N LEU A 94 1.89 9.94 -5.04
CA LEU A 94 2.64 9.60 -6.25
C LEU A 94 3.95 8.83 -5.99
N PHE A 95 4.04 8.12 -4.86
CA PHE A 95 5.16 7.24 -4.58
C PHE A 95 5.32 6.20 -5.71
N ALA A 96 6.54 5.81 -6.03
CA ALA A 96 6.82 4.92 -7.16
C ALA A 96 6.00 3.62 -7.06
N ALA A 97 5.44 3.19 -8.19
CA ALA A 97 4.72 1.93 -8.26
C ALA A 97 5.68 0.74 -8.13
N GLY A 98 5.30 -0.25 -7.34
CA GLY A 98 6.13 -1.42 -7.10
C GLY A 98 5.65 -2.23 -5.90
N THR A 99 6.40 -3.29 -5.59
CA THR A 99 6.18 -4.10 -4.39
C THR A 99 7.19 -3.69 -3.33
N TYR A 100 6.70 -3.47 -2.13
CA TYR A 100 7.47 -3.02 -0.97
C TYR A 100 7.22 -3.94 0.20
N SER A 101 8.15 -3.93 1.18
CA SER A 101 8.03 -4.70 2.40
C SER A 101 8.16 -3.82 3.63
N ALA A 102 7.57 -4.30 4.71
CA ALA A 102 7.73 -3.72 6.04
C ALA A 102 7.87 -4.85 7.06
N ASN A 103 8.73 -4.65 8.05
CA ASN A 103 8.91 -5.57 9.16
C ASN A 103 8.16 -5.02 10.37
N ILE A 104 7.40 -5.90 11.02
CA ILE A 104 6.69 -5.61 12.24
C ILE A 104 7.33 -6.45 13.33
N THR A 105 7.77 -5.81 14.39
CA THR A 105 8.50 -6.47 15.47
C THR A 105 7.69 -6.46 16.76
N ALA A 106 7.85 -7.51 17.54
CA ALA A 106 7.27 -7.66 18.87
C ALA A 106 8.34 -8.06 19.87
N LYS A 107 8.40 -7.36 21.00
CA LYS A 107 9.36 -7.65 22.05
C LYS A 107 8.72 -7.60 23.42
N VAL A 108 8.87 -8.66 24.21
CA VAL A 108 8.43 -8.66 25.61
C VAL A 108 9.34 -7.75 26.41
N THR A 109 8.78 -6.73 27.03
CA THR A 109 9.49 -5.79 27.89
C THR A 109 9.26 -6.07 29.38
N GLU A 110 8.08 -6.54 29.75
CA GLU A 110 7.74 -6.88 31.13
C GLU A 110 7.00 -8.22 31.19
N ALA A 111 7.26 -9.00 32.26
CA ALA A 111 6.51 -10.21 32.61
C ALA A 111 6.03 -10.09 34.05
N ASN A 112 4.70 -10.16 34.28
CA ASN A 112 4.06 -9.92 35.57
C ASN A 112 4.52 -8.60 36.25
N GLY A 113 4.80 -7.53 35.46
CA GLY A 113 5.25 -6.23 35.94
C GLY A 113 6.73 -6.16 36.30
N ILE A 114 7.52 -7.17 35.94
CA ILE A 114 8.98 -7.19 36.11
C ILE A 114 9.64 -6.97 34.75
N ASP A 115 10.58 -6.03 34.67
CA ASP A 115 11.36 -5.76 33.45
C ASP A 115 12.20 -6.99 33.06
N VAL A 116 11.98 -7.48 31.84
CA VAL A 116 12.66 -8.63 31.25
C VAL A 116 13.25 -8.32 29.87
N ALA A 117 13.23 -7.06 29.44
CA ALA A 117 13.64 -6.64 28.10
C ALA A 117 15.09 -7.04 27.73
N ALA A 118 15.96 -7.21 28.74
CA ALA A 118 17.37 -7.59 28.54
C ALA A 118 17.56 -9.08 28.23
N ILE A 119 16.57 -9.93 28.51
CA ILE A 119 16.68 -11.39 28.39
C ILE A 119 15.72 -11.99 27.36
N THR A 120 14.84 -11.19 26.78
CA THR A 120 13.88 -11.59 25.73
C THR A 120 14.42 -11.27 24.35
N SER A 121 14.09 -12.12 23.37
CA SER A 121 14.32 -11.85 21.95
C SER A 121 13.29 -10.87 21.40
N THR A 122 13.61 -10.27 20.27
CA THR A 122 12.63 -9.57 19.44
C THR A 122 12.21 -10.55 18.35
N GLU A 123 10.92 -10.76 18.23
CA GLU A 123 10.33 -11.53 17.14
C GLU A 123 9.89 -10.56 16.04
N GLU A 124 9.95 -11.00 14.79
CA GLU A 124 9.58 -10.17 13.64
C GLU A 124 8.81 -10.98 12.61
N ASP A 125 7.91 -10.30 11.93
CA ASP A 125 7.26 -10.81 10.73
C ASP A 125 7.31 -9.75 9.62
N SER A 126 7.52 -10.20 8.38
CA SER A 126 7.68 -9.34 7.21
C SER A 126 6.46 -9.44 6.33
N VAL A 127 5.84 -8.30 6.06
CA VAL A 127 4.69 -8.19 5.16
C VAL A 127 5.07 -7.53 3.87
N SER A 128 4.39 -7.93 2.79
CA SER A 128 4.59 -7.38 1.45
C SER A 128 3.31 -6.72 0.95
N PHE A 129 3.44 -5.55 0.30
CA PHE A 129 2.31 -4.84 -0.30
C PHE A 129 2.68 -4.16 -1.60
N GLU A 130 1.68 -3.95 -2.44
CA GLU A 130 1.84 -3.31 -3.75
C GLU A 130 1.41 -1.85 -3.69
N VAL A 131 2.26 -0.93 -4.17
CA VAL A 131 1.87 0.43 -4.55
C VAL A 131 1.40 0.40 -6.00
N MET A 132 0.12 0.72 -6.20
CA MET A 132 -0.53 0.61 -7.50
C MET A 132 0.00 1.64 -8.49
N LYS A 133 0.06 1.25 -9.75
CA LYS A 133 0.38 2.16 -10.85
C LYS A 133 -0.73 3.19 -11.03
N TYR A 134 -0.32 4.44 -11.18
CA TYR A 134 -1.19 5.56 -11.46
C TYR A 134 -0.61 6.41 -12.58
N GLY A 135 -1.48 6.87 -13.46
CA GLY A 135 -1.15 7.85 -14.49
C GLY A 135 -2.42 8.58 -14.93
N SER A 136 -2.40 9.89 -14.94
CA SER A 136 -3.48 10.73 -15.41
C SER A 136 -2.92 11.94 -16.11
N CYS A 137 -3.60 12.37 -17.18
CA CYS A 137 -3.26 13.58 -17.92
C CYS A 137 -4.51 14.43 -18.12
N GLU A 138 -4.34 15.71 -17.89
CA GLU A 138 -5.32 16.71 -18.33
C GLU A 138 -4.86 17.34 -19.65
N VAL A 139 -5.79 17.48 -20.58
CA VAL A 139 -5.54 18.12 -21.88
C VAL A 139 -6.06 19.54 -21.81
N MET A 140 -5.16 20.51 -21.96
CA MET A 140 -5.51 21.90 -22.13
C MET A 140 -5.42 22.27 -23.62
N MET A 141 -6.58 22.55 -24.22
CA MET A 141 -6.65 23.04 -25.59
C MET A 141 -6.37 24.54 -25.60
N GLY A 142 -5.34 24.95 -26.31
CA GLY A 142 -5.11 26.35 -26.58
C GLY A 142 -6.27 26.94 -27.41
N GLN A 143 -6.68 28.17 -27.11
CA GLN A 143 -7.71 28.84 -27.91
C GLN A 143 -7.15 29.10 -29.35
N GLY A 144 -7.48 28.20 -30.25
CA GLY A 144 -7.34 28.42 -31.68
C GLY A 144 -8.64 29.01 -32.21
N GLY A 145 -8.81 30.30 -32.11
CA GLY A 145 -9.97 31.00 -32.62
C GLY A 145 -9.54 32.20 -33.45
N GLY A 146 -9.62 32.10 -34.75
CA GLY A 146 -9.42 33.19 -35.71
C GLY A 146 -10.23 32.91 -36.97
N VAL A 147 -10.57 33.96 -37.70
CA VAL A 147 -11.09 33.78 -39.07
C VAL A 147 -9.93 33.30 -39.91
N ILE A 148 -10.04 32.08 -40.44
CA ILE A 148 -9.05 31.46 -41.30
C ILE A 148 -9.55 31.52 -42.73
N GLU A 149 -8.71 31.98 -43.65
CA GLU A 149 -9.03 31.94 -45.07
C GLU A 149 -8.93 30.52 -45.64
N ALA A 150 -9.73 30.21 -46.65
CA ALA A 150 -9.70 28.88 -47.24
C ALA A 150 -8.33 28.60 -47.88
N GLY A 151 -7.66 27.54 -47.37
CA GLY A 151 -6.33 27.14 -47.83
C GLY A 151 -5.19 27.50 -46.87
N ASP A 152 -5.46 28.24 -45.79
CA ASP A 152 -4.50 28.50 -44.74
C ASP A 152 -4.33 27.31 -43.82
N PRO A 153 -3.12 27.03 -43.32
CA PRO A 153 -2.89 25.97 -42.36
C PRO A 153 -3.51 26.34 -41.02
N VAL A 154 -4.26 25.40 -40.42
CA VAL A 154 -4.84 25.53 -39.08
C VAL A 154 -3.88 24.87 -38.07
N VAL A 155 -3.38 25.64 -37.15
CA VAL A 155 -2.51 25.14 -36.08
C VAL A 155 -3.32 25.02 -34.80
N PHE A 156 -3.41 23.82 -34.28
CA PHE A 156 -3.97 23.55 -32.96
C PHE A 156 -2.80 23.31 -31.97
N ALA A 157 -2.83 23.98 -30.86
CA ALA A 157 -1.92 23.72 -29.75
C ALA A 157 -2.69 23.03 -28.60
N ALA A 158 -2.22 21.88 -28.21
CA ALA A 158 -2.69 21.21 -26.99
C ALA A 158 -1.50 21.00 -26.05
N SER A 159 -1.68 21.28 -24.78
CA SER A 159 -0.72 20.96 -23.74
C SER A 159 -1.29 19.87 -22.83
N PHE A 160 -0.41 18.95 -22.45
CA PHE A 160 -0.74 17.86 -21.54
C PHE A 160 -0.08 18.14 -20.19
N VAL A 161 -0.85 18.13 -19.11
CA VAL A 161 -0.35 18.16 -17.74
C VAL A 161 -0.58 16.79 -17.16
N CYS A 162 0.48 16.04 -16.93
CA CYS A 162 0.40 14.66 -16.50
C CYS A 162 1.00 14.48 -15.10
N GLY A 163 0.34 13.68 -14.26
CA GLY A 163 0.86 13.15 -13.00
C GLY A 163 0.91 11.63 -13.07
N ALA A 164 2.03 11.05 -12.65
CA ALA A 164 2.19 9.60 -12.65
C ALA A 164 3.21 9.15 -11.59
N ASN A 165 3.07 7.91 -11.15
CA ASN A 165 4.06 7.23 -10.30
C ASN A 165 4.78 6.07 -11.00
N ALA A 166 4.54 5.90 -12.29
CA ALA A 166 5.18 4.91 -13.16
C ALA A 166 5.25 5.45 -14.60
N GLU A 167 6.06 4.84 -15.42
CA GLU A 167 6.06 5.11 -16.86
C GLU A 167 4.74 4.69 -17.50
N PHE A 168 4.16 5.56 -18.32
CA PHE A 168 2.95 5.26 -19.08
C PHE A 168 3.00 5.95 -20.45
N SER A 169 2.24 5.41 -21.39
CA SER A 169 2.13 5.95 -22.74
C SER A 169 0.77 6.64 -22.94
N ILE A 170 0.80 7.80 -23.58
CA ILE A 170 -0.40 8.54 -23.94
C ILE A 170 -0.67 8.28 -25.42
N GLY A 171 -1.86 7.75 -25.71
CA GLY A 171 -2.40 7.69 -27.06
C GLY A 171 -3.37 8.85 -27.28
N TYR A 172 -3.27 9.51 -28.43
CA TYR A 172 -4.25 10.51 -28.84
C TYR A 172 -4.76 10.20 -30.24
N SER A 173 -6.03 10.57 -30.49
CA SER A 173 -6.63 10.51 -31.82
C SER A 173 -7.44 11.77 -32.04
N LEU A 174 -7.42 12.27 -33.27
CA LEU A 174 -8.28 13.37 -33.69
C LEU A 174 -9.59 12.78 -34.25
N VAL A 175 -10.72 13.09 -33.61
CA VAL A 175 -12.02 12.66 -34.04
C VAL A 175 -12.83 13.89 -34.47
N MET A 176 -13.33 13.90 -35.68
CA MET A 176 -14.22 14.94 -36.15
C MET A 176 -15.64 14.67 -35.62
N ILE A 177 -16.16 15.59 -34.81
CA ILE A 177 -17.44 15.41 -34.09
C ILE A 177 -18.62 15.89 -34.90
N GLU A 178 -18.42 16.79 -35.89
CA GLU A 178 -19.49 17.28 -36.79
C GLU A 178 -19.14 17.03 -38.25
N GLU A 179 -19.95 16.21 -38.88
CA GLU A 179 -19.99 16.07 -40.34
C GLU A 179 -20.83 17.20 -40.93
N GLY A 180 -20.22 18.37 -41.07
CA GLY A 180 -20.84 19.48 -41.81
C GLY A 180 -20.27 19.65 -43.20
N ALA A 181 -20.71 20.63 -43.97
CA ALA A 181 -20.18 20.99 -45.28
C ALA A 181 -18.69 21.32 -45.28
N MET A 182 -18.09 21.39 -44.11
CA MET A 182 -16.64 21.63 -43.89
C MET A 182 -15.80 20.36 -43.97
N SER A 183 -16.37 19.16 -43.87
CA SER A 183 -15.64 17.89 -43.94
C SER A 183 -14.91 17.66 -45.25
N SER A 184 -15.40 18.27 -46.31
CA SER A 184 -14.78 18.22 -47.65
C SER A 184 -13.60 19.15 -47.85
N ILE A 185 -13.30 20.00 -46.86
CA ILE A 185 -12.23 21.02 -46.93
C ILE A 185 -10.99 20.63 -46.11
N TRP A 186 -11.08 19.57 -45.30
CA TRP A 186 -9.93 19.09 -44.54
C TRP A 186 -8.87 18.54 -45.50
N PRO A 187 -7.64 19.05 -45.45
CA PRO A 187 -6.56 18.49 -46.24
C PRO A 187 -6.31 17.03 -45.82
N SER A 188 -6.29 16.15 -46.85
CA SER A 188 -5.83 14.77 -46.67
C SER A 188 -4.36 14.82 -46.25
N GLY A 189 -4.06 14.59 -44.96
CA GLY A 189 -2.70 14.59 -44.47
C GLY A 189 -2.54 15.07 -43.03
N PHE A 190 -3.51 14.92 -42.17
CA PHE A 190 -3.30 14.95 -40.74
C PHE A 190 -2.71 13.59 -40.32
N GLU A 191 -1.39 13.55 -40.11
CA GLU A 191 -0.69 12.52 -39.36
C GLU A 191 -0.53 12.94 -37.90
#